data_a2e3cb10707279c62ae57349a6799b43
#
_entry.id   a2e3cb10707279c62ae57349a6799b43
#
_cell.length_a   1.000
_cell.length_b   1.000
_cell.length_c   1.000
_cell.angle_alpha   90.00
_cell.angle_beta   90.00
_cell.angle_gamma   90.00
#
_symmetry.space_group_name_H-M   'P 1'
#
loop_
_entity.id
_entity.type
_entity.pdbx_description
1 polymer ?
#
loop_
_entity_poly.entity_id
_entity_poly.type
_entity_poly.pdbx_seq_one_letter_code
_entity_poly.pdbx_strand_id
1 'polypeptide(L)'
;MGTTASEPGYIAYIDEAGDPGLKTVRPIDANGASEWLVLSAVIMKAEREPKVVSWVRDLIVELDIRQRRDLHYRTLSPTRKRVAEQKIAQLPLRGFAICSNKKNMRGYHNGRAARVPSQQWFYNWCVRLLLERITAFCSARTMQDYGE
;
A
#
# COMPACT_ATOMS: atom_id res chain seq x y z
N MET A 1 -29.40 -17.50 -16.21
CA MET A 1 -28.80 -17.87 -14.92
C MET A 1 -27.80 -16.77 -14.57
N GLY A 2 -28.21 -15.84 -13.71
CA GLY A 2 -27.33 -14.77 -13.26
C GLY A 2 -26.32 -15.34 -12.26
N THR A 3 -25.05 -15.29 -12.58
CA THR A 3 -23.97 -15.49 -11.60
C THR A 3 -24.06 -14.36 -10.58
N THR A 4 -24.62 -14.61 -9.42
CA THR A 4 -24.45 -13.73 -8.27
C THR A 4 -22.96 -13.68 -7.96
N ALA A 5 -22.31 -12.55 -8.25
CA ALA A 5 -20.94 -12.35 -7.81
C ALA A 5 -20.91 -12.56 -6.29
N SER A 6 -20.09 -13.51 -5.82
CA SER A 6 -19.89 -13.70 -4.38
C SER A 6 -19.36 -12.41 -3.78
N GLU A 7 -19.87 -12.02 -2.61
CA GLU A 7 -19.31 -10.87 -1.90
C GLU A 7 -17.82 -11.07 -1.65
N PRO A 8 -17.01 -10.00 -1.76
CA PRO A 8 -15.58 -10.11 -1.54
C PRO A 8 -15.27 -10.52 -0.10
N GLY A 9 -14.41 -11.50 0.08
CA GLY A 9 -13.96 -11.92 1.42
C GLY A 9 -13.02 -10.94 2.10
N TYR A 10 -12.25 -10.16 1.30
CA TYR A 10 -11.26 -9.20 1.76
C TYR A 10 -11.33 -7.90 0.96
N ILE A 11 -10.97 -6.80 1.63
CA ILE A 11 -10.79 -5.48 1.02
C ILE A 11 -9.34 -5.04 1.24
N ALA A 12 -8.73 -4.48 0.20
CA ALA A 12 -7.38 -3.91 0.24
C ALA A 12 -7.42 -2.44 -0.15
N TYR A 13 -6.85 -1.58 0.69
CA TYR A 13 -6.55 -0.19 0.38
C TYR A 13 -5.09 -0.09 0.00
N ILE A 14 -4.80 0.47 -1.16
CA ILE A 14 -3.44 0.58 -1.72
C ILE A 14 -3.11 2.06 -1.90
N ASP A 15 -1.89 2.42 -1.52
CA ASP A 15 -1.35 3.77 -1.67
C ASP A 15 0.13 3.71 -2.03
N GLU A 16 0.67 4.80 -2.61
CA GLU A 16 2.07 4.91 -2.99
C GLU A 16 2.78 6.10 -2.34
N ALA A 17 4.08 5.93 -2.15
CA ALA A 17 5.00 7.00 -1.78
C ALA A 17 6.20 7.03 -2.74
N GLY A 18 6.56 8.22 -3.19
CA GLY A 18 7.56 8.44 -4.22
C GLY A 18 6.92 8.53 -5.61
N ASP A 19 7.74 8.40 -6.63
CA ASP A 19 7.32 8.47 -8.03
C ASP A 19 7.98 7.33 -8.84
N PRO A 20 7.43 6.91 -9.99
CA PRO A 20 7.97 5.79 -10.77
C PRO A 20 9.13 6.15 -11.72
N GLY A 21 9.60 7.40 -11.74
CA GLY A 21 10.65 7.85 -12.65
C GLY A 21 11.99 7.12 -12.43
N LEU A 22 12.57 6.56 -13.49
CA LEU A 22 13.85 5.83 -13.46
C LEU A 22 14.98 6.51 -14.23
N LYS A 23 14.67 7.52 -15.06
CA LYS A 23 15.66 8.15 -15.96
C LYS A 23 16.73 8.91 -15.16
N THR A 24 16.30 9.71 -14.21
CA THR A 24 17.14 10.45 -13.27
C THR A 24 16.62 10.20 -11.86
N VAL A 25 17.49 9.87 -10.90
CA VAL A 25 17.10 9.40 -9.57
C VAL A 25 18.00 10.04 -8.51
N ARG A 26 17.39 10.63 -7.49
CA ARG A 26 18.10 11.14 -6.31
C ARG A 26 18.71 10.02 -5.48
N PRO A 27 19.84 10.23 -4.80
CA PRO A 27 20.66 11.44 -4.76
C PRO A 27 21.66 11.53 -5.91
N ILE A 28 21.70 10.56 -6.84
CA ILE A 28 22.66 10.56 -7.96
C ILE A 28 22.45 11.80 -8.84
N ASP A 29 21.20 12.12 -9.12
CA ASP A 29 20.79 13.28 -9.91
C ASP A 29 20.06 14.25 -8.96
N ALA A 30 20.61 15.44 -8.71
CA ALA A 30 20.08 16.38 -7.73
C ALA A 30 18.59 16.74 -7.93
N ASN A 31 18.17 16.89 -9.19
CA ASN A 31 16.78 17.19 -9.58
C ASN A 31 16.02 15.94 -10.08
N GLY A 32 16.52 14.75 -9.73
CA GLY A 32 15.91 13.49 -10.13
C GLY A 32 14.65 13.15 -9.35
N ALA A 33 13.99 12.12 -9.83
CA ALA A 33 12.88 11.43 -9.17
C ALA A 33 13.27 10.95 -7.76
N SER A 34 12.29 10.58 -6.94
CA SER A 34 12.53 10.05 -5.59
C SER A 34 13.48 8.85 -5.61
N GLU A 35 14.31 8.67 -4.58
CA GLU A 35 15.19 7.50 -4.46
C GLU A 35 14.41 6.20 -4.35
N TRP A 36 13.28 6.25 -3.66
CA TRP A 36 12.43 5.09 -3.40
C TRP A 36 11.08 5.23 -4.07
N LEU A 37 10.57 4.12 -4.56
CA LEU A 37 9.14 3.91 -4.80
C LEU A 37 8.66 2.87 -3.79
N VAL A 38 7.64 3.23 -3.02
CA VAL A 38 6.99 2.33 -2.06
C VAL A 38 5.52 2.22 -2.44
N LEU A 39 5.06 0.99 -2.66
CA LEU A 39 3.64 0.67 -2.75
C LEU A 39 3.24 -0.06 -1.48
N SER A 40 2.22 0.42 -0.80
CA SER A 40 1.70 -0.18 0.42
C SER A 40 0.25 -0.60 0.27
N ALA A 41 -0.13 -1.65 0.97
CA ALA A 41 -1.51 -2.08 1.07
C ALA A 41 -1.87 -2.42 2.51
N VAL A 42 -3.09 -2.05 2.90
CA VAL A 42 -3.71 -2.49 4.14
C VAL A 42 -4.89 -3.38 3.79
N ILE A 43 -4.93 -4.60 4.34
CA ILE A 43 -5.96 -5.60 4.04
C ILE A 43 -6.74 -5.94 5.29
N MET A 44 -8.03 -6.12 5.13
CA MET A 44 -8.94 -6.59 6.17
C MET A 44 -10.03 -7.51 5.62
N LYS A 45 -10.68 -8.30 6.49
CA LYS A 45 -11.91 -9.01 6.12
C LYS A 45 -12.99 -7.98 5.74
N ALA A 46 -13.74 -8.23 4.67
CA ALA A 46 -14.75 -7.30 4.15
C ALA A 46 -15.81 -6.93 5.20
N GLU A 47 -16.18 -7.86 6.07
CA GLU A 47 -17.10 -7.63 7.20
C GLU A 47 -16.65 -6.51 8.18
N ARG A 48 -15.39 -6.14 8.15
CA ARG A 48 -14.79 -5.11 9.01
C ARG A 48 -14.70 -3.74 8.38
N GLU A 49 -14.88 -3.67 7.07
CA GLU A 49 -14.78 -2.41 6.31
C GLU A 49 -15.67 -1.30 6.89
N PRO A 50 -16.93 -1.55 7.31
CA PRO A 50 -17.75 -0.50 7.92
C PRO A 50 -17.16 0.12 9.21
N LYS A 51 -16.22 -0.56 9.86
CA LYS A 51 -15.54 -0.07 11.09
C LYS A 51 -14.39 0.88 10.80
N VAL A 52 -13.89 0.96 9.56
CA VAL A 52 -12.72 1.78 9.20
C VAL A 52 -12.91 3.25 9.59
N VAL A 53 -14.09 3.79 9.31
CA VAL A 53 -14.41 5.19 9.63
C VAL A 53 -14.35 5.45 11.14
N SER A 54 -14.84 4.50 11.97
CA SER A 54 -14.75 4.63 13.43
C SER A 54 -13.30 4.54 13.90
N TRP A 55 -12.50 3.59 13.40
CA TRP A 55 -11.09 3.47 13.76
C TRP A 55 -10.28 4.73 13.44
N VAL A 56 -10.52 5.33 12.26
CA VAL A 56 -9.85 6.59 11.90
C VAL A 56 -10.30 7.74 12.80
N ARG A 57 -11.59 7.81 13.14
CA ARG A 57 -12.12 8.82 14.06
C ARG A 57 -11.52 8.69 15.46
N ASP A 58 -11.47 7.48 15.98
CA ASP A 58 -10.91 7.19 17.31
C ASP A 58 -9.41 7.55 17.33
N LEU A 59 -8.69 7.27 16.24
CA LEU A 59 -7.29 7.66 16.11
C LEU A 59 -7.12 9.19 16.07
N ILE A 60 -7.96 9.92 15.36
CA ILE A 60 -7.93 11.40 15.33
C ILE A 60 -8.17 11.98 16.73
N VAL A 61 -9.12 11.42 17.49
CA VAL A 61 -9.40 11.82 18.88
C VAL A 61 -8.20 11.54 19.77
N GLU A 62 -7.63 10.35 19.72
CA GLU A 62 -6.45 9.95 20.49
C GLU A 62 -5.24 10.85 20.23
N LEU A 63 -5.06 11.27 18.98
CA LEU A 63 -3.97 12.14 18.57
C LEU A 63 -4.21 13.63 18.88
N ASP A 64 -5.37 13.98 19.46
CA ASP A 64 -5.80 15.38 19.73
C ASP A 64 -5.63 16.28 18.48
N ILE A 65 -6.14 15.82 17.34
CA ILE A 65 -6.08 16.57 16.08
C ILE A 65 -7.37 17.39 15.94
N ARG A 66 -7.32 18.67 16.38
CA ARG A 66 -8.49 19.54 16.45
C ARG A 66 -8.86 20.26 15.15
N GLN A 67 -7.89 20.49 14.26
CA GLN A 67 -8.06 21.44 13.15
C GLN A 67 -8.03 20.82 11.75
N ARG A 68 -7.79 19.52 11.59
CA ARG A 68 -7.70 18.89 10.30
C ARG A 68 -8.69 17.75 10.18
N ARG A 69 -9.41 17.73 9.06
CA ARG A 69 -10.31 16.62 8.71
C ARG A 69 -9.53 15.39 8.24
N ASP A 70 -8.31 15.60 7.75
CA ASP A 70 -7.49 14.54 7.15
C ASP A 70 -6.29 14.19 8.04
N LEU A 71 -6.08 12.89 8.24
CA LEU A 71 -4.94 12.37 8.97
C LEU A 71 -3.78 12.10 8.01
N HIS A 72 -2.75 12.94 8.06
CA HIS A 72 -1.53 12.74 7.30
C HIS A 72 -0.35 12.39 8.21
N TYR A 73 0.16 11.16 8.11
CA TYR A 73 1.28 10.69 8.92
C TYR A 73 2.50 11.62 8.84
N ARG A 74 2.79 12.16 7.65
CA ARG A 74 3.93 13.07 7.42
C ARG A 74 3.89 14.32 8.31
N THR A 75 2.70 14.80 8.67
CA THR A 75 2.53 16.04 9.44
C THR A 75 2.47 15.81 10.95
N LEU A 76 2.49 14.56 11.40
CA LEU A 76 2.47 14.21 12.82
C LEU A 76 3.84 14.45 13.47
N SER A 77 3.82 14.89 14.73
CA SER A 77 5.03 14.93 15.56
C SER A 77 5.53 13.51 15.85
N PRO A 78 6.81 13.32 16.23
CA PRO A 78 7.36 12.00 16.55
C PRO A 78 6.54 11.23 17.61
N THR A 79 6.05 11.91 18.63
CA THR A 79 5.20 11.31 19.66
C THR A 79 3.88 10.83 19.08
N ARG A 80 3.20 11.67 18.30
CA ARG A 80 1.93 11.32 17.66
C ARG A 80 2.09 10.17 16.64
N LYS A 81 3.21 10.12 15.91
CA LYS A 81 3.53 8.99 15.04
C LYS A 81 3.57 7.68 15.80
N ARG A 82 4.28 7.64 16.92
CA ARG A 82 4.38 6.46 17.78
C ARG A 82 3.02 5.99 18.28
N VAL A 83 2.18 6.93 18.76
CA VAL A 83 0.81 6.62 19.21
C VAL A 83 -0.02 6.05 18.06
N ALA A 84 0.04 6.68 16.87
CA ALA A 84 -0.66 6.19 15.67
C ALA A 84 -0.23 4.77 15.29
N GLU A 85 1.07 4.52 15.26
CA GLU A 85 1.63 3.20 14.94
C GLU A 85 1.17 2.12 15.94
N GLN A 86 1.22 2.42 17.23
CA GLN A 86 0.76 1.50 18.29
C GLN A 86 -0.73 1.19 18.17
N LYS A 87 -1.57 2.18 17.88
CA LYS A 87 -3.00 1.97 17.69
C LYS A 87 -3.32 1.17 16.43
N ILE A 88 -2.70 1.52 15.31
CA ILE A 88 -2.89 0.79 14.06
C ILE A 88 -2.44 -0.67 14.19
N ALA A 89 -1.34 -0.94 14.90
CA ALA A 89 -0.83 -2.29 15.13
C ALA A 89 -1.80 -3.19 15.93
N GLN A 90 -2.74 -2.61 16.69
CA GLN A 90 -3.77 -3.35 17.44
C GLN A 90 -5.01 -3.65 16.59
N LEU A 91 -5.16 -3.01 15.44
CA LEU A 91 -6.30 -3.24 14.57
C LEU A 91 -6.17 -4.58 13.84
N PRO A 92 -7.30 -5.24 13.54
CA PRO A 92 -7.31 -6.53 12.83
C PRO A 92 -7.05 -6.33 11.33
N LEU A 93 -5.90 -5.79 11.02
CA LEU A 93 -5.40 -5.44 9.69
C LEU A 93 -4.14 -6.24 9.35
N ARG A 94 -3.83 -6.35 8.07
CA ARG A 94 -2.55 -6.85 7.57
C ARG A 94 -1.96 -5.84 6.60
N GLY A 95 -0.73 -5.39 6.87
CA GLY A 95 0.03 -4.51 5.99
C GLY A 95 0.96 -5.30 5.06
N PHE A 96 1.07 -4.83 3.81
CA PHE A 96 2.05 -5.28 2.83
C PHE A 96 2.73 -4.05 2.25
N ALA A 97 4.01 -4.17 1.92
CA ALA A 97 4.75 -3.11 1.23
C ALA A 97 5.75 -3.70 0.25
N ILE A 98 5.81 -3.10 -0.93
CA ILE A 98 6.87 -3.29 -1.92
C ILE A 98 7.72 -2.03 -1.90
N CYS A 99 8.98 -2.16 -1.47
CA CYS A 99 9.94 -1.06 -1.42
C CYS A 99 10.99 -1.28 -2.52
N SER A 100 11.05 -0.39 -3.48
CA SER A 100 12.06 -0.44 -4.55
C SER A 100 13.02 0.73 -4.44
N ASN A 101 14.31 0.43 -4.28
CA ASN A 101 15.38 1.45 -4.39
C ASN A 101 15.69 1.67 -5.87
N LYS A 102 15.28 2.80 -6.40
CA LYS A 102 15.39 3.11 -7.82
C LYS A 102 16.82 3.37 -8.29
N LYS A 103 17.76 3.64 -7.39
CA LYS A 103 19.18 3.72 -7.76
C LYS A 103 19.67 2.42 -8.39
N ASN A 104 19.18 1.30 -7.89
CA ASN A 104 19.52 -0.03 -8.40
C ASN A 104 18.83 -0.35 -9.74
N MET A 105 17.83 0.44 -10.10
CA MET A 105 17.05 0.28 -11.34
C MET A 105 17.49 1.23 -12.44
N ARG A 106 18.41 2.16 -12.14
CA ARG A 106 18.91 3.14 -13.13
C ARG A 106 19.60 2.43 -14.28
N GLY A 107 19.15 2.68 -15.50
CA GLY A 107 19.66 2.01 -16.71
C GLY A 107 19.20 0.57 -16.90
N TYR A 108 18.33 0.05 -16.01
CA TYR A 108 17.75 -1.26 -16.19
C TYR A 108 16.78 -1.26 -17.38
N HIS A 109 17.00 -2.20 -18.29
CA HIS A 109 16.16 -2.44 -19.45
C HIS A 109 15.47 -3.80 -19.32
N ASN A 110 14.16 -3.82 -19.32
CA ASN A 110 13.38 -5.04 -19.38
C ASN A 110 12.94 -5.32 -20.82
N GLY A 111 13.51 -6.30 -21.47
CA GLY A 111 13.19 -6.66 -22.86
C GLY A 111 11.71 -7.05 -23.07
N ARG A 112 11.01 -7.54 -22.04
CA ARG A 112 9.56 -7.79 -22.10
C ARG A 112 8.76 -6.49 -22.01
N ALA A 113 9.19 -5.55 -21.16
CA ALA A 113 8.55 -4.25 -21.02
C ALA A 113 8.76 -3.36 -22.26
N ALA A 114 9.87 -3.52 -22.97
CA ALA A 114 10.12 -2.83 -24.23
C ALA A 114 9.13 -3.21 -25.36
N ARG A 115 8.51 -4.39 -25.26
CA ARG A 115 7.48 -4.87 -26.22
C ARG A 115 6.08 -4.33 -25.90
N VAL A 116 5.85 -3.88 -24.68
CA VAL A 116 4.60 -3.26 -24.25
C VAL A 116 4.91 -1.77 -24.05
N PRO A 117 4.45 -0.87 -24.91
CA PRO A 117 4.78 0.55 -24.85
C PRO A 117 4.02 1.23 -23.67
N SER A 118 4.36 0.85 -22.45
CA SER A 118 3.87 1.49 -21.24
C SER A 118 4.99 2.32 -20.63
N GLN A 119 4.82 3.64 -20.60
CA GLN A 119 5.73 4.52 -19.88
C GLN A 119 5.77 4.24 -18.38
N GLN A 120 4.81 3.43 -17.88
CA GLN A 120 4.64 3.09 -16.46
C GLN A 120 4.97 1.61 -16.17
N TRP A 121 5.76 0.93 -17.02
CA TRP A 121 6.05 -0.49 -16.85
C TRP A 121 6.60 -0.83 -15.44
N PHE A 122 7.44 0.03 -14.90
CA PHE A 122 8.05 -0.17 -13.59
C PHE A 122 7.02 -0.09 -12.47
N TYR A 123 6.14 0.92 -12.51
CA TYR A 123 5.02 1.07 -11.58
C TYR A 123 4.11 -0.16 -11.66
N ASN A 124 3.69 -0.53 -12.85
CA ASN A 124 2.81 -1.68 -13.07
C ASN A 124 3.45 -2.99 -12.59
N TRP A 125 4.78 -3.14 -12.73
CA TRP A 125 5.49 -4.30 -12.21
C TRP A 125 5.48 -4.33 -10.68
N CYS A 126 5.71 -3.21 -10.00
CA CYS A 126 5.61 -3.11 -8.55
C CYS A 126 4.18 -3.40 -8.05
N VAL A 127 3.15 -2.85 -8.73
CA VAL A 127 1.73 -3.15 -8.44
C VAL A 127 1.46 -4.65 -8.57
N ARG A 128 1.92 -5.27 -9.65
CA ARG A 128 1.76 -6.71 -9.85
C ARG A 128 2.36 -7.52 -8.69
N LEU A 129 3.60 -7.22 -8.28
CA LEU A 129 4.23 -7.91 -7.15
C LEU A 129 3.43 -7.74 -5.86
N LEU A 130 2.89 -6.55 -5.60
CA LEU A 130 2.04 -6.30 -4.44
C LEU A 130 0.77 -7.15 -4.51
N LEU A 131 0.08 -7.14 -5.64
CA LEU A 131 -1.15 -7.91 -5.84
C LEU A 131 -0.92 -9.43 -5.73
N GLU A 132 0.19 -9.95 -6.27
CA GLU A 132 0.57 -11.36 -6.12
C GLU A 132 0.72 -11.77 -4.64
N ARG A 133 1.31 -10.90 -3.80
CA ARG A 133 1.45 -11.15 -2.36
C ARG A 133 0.11 -11.08 -1.63
N ILE A 134 -0.73 -10.10 -1.97
CA ILE A 134 -2.06 -9.93 -1.42
C ILE A 134 -2.93 -11.15 -1.73
N THR A 135 -3.00 -11.54 -2.99
CA THR A 135 -3.84 -12.67 -3.43
C THR A 135 -3.37 -13.99 -2.82
N ALA A 136 -2.07 -14.24 -2.77
CA ALA A 136 -1.52 -15.42 -2.11
C ALA A 136 -1.90 -15.48 -0.62
N PHE A 137 -1.84 -14.35 0.09
CA PHE A 137 -2.27 -14.27 1.49
C PHE A 137 -3.77 -14.53 1.64
N CYS A 138 -4.60 -13.87 0.83
CA CYS A 138 -6.06 -14.03 0.91
C CYS A 138 -6.48 -15.48 0.62
N SER A 139 -5.91 -16.12 -0.42
CA SER A 139 -6.20 -17.52 -0.75
C SER A 139 -5.81 -18.47 0.37
N ALA A 140 -4.62 -18.32 0.94
CA ALA A 140 -4.17 -19.17 2.05
C ALA A 140 -5.06 -19.04 3.30
N ARG A 141 -5.56 -17.83 3.59
CA ARG A 141 -6.47 -17.60 4.72
C ARG A 141 -7.87 -18.12 4.46
N THR A 142 -8.36 -17.97 3.24
CA THR A 142 -9.68 -18.55 2.87
C THR A 142 -9.66 -20.06 3.04
N MET A 143 -8.61 -20.75 2.59
CA MET A 143 -8.45 -22.19 2.79
C MET A 143 -8.45 -22.58 4.28
N GLN A 144 -7.77 -21.81 5.14
CA GLN A 144 -7.76 -22.06 6.59
C GLN A 144 -9.14 -21.84 7.24
N ASP A 145 -9.88 -20.81 6.80
CA ASP A 145 -11.21 -20.49 7.36
C ASP A 145 -12.28 -21.54 6.96
N TYR A 146 -12.10 -22.25 5.84
CA TYR A 146 -13.04 -23.30 5.36
C TYR A 146 -12.59 -24.72 5.70
N GLY A 147 -11.46 -24.93 6.38
CA GLY A 147 -11.04 -26.23 6.92
C GLY A 147 -10.55 -27.23 5.86
N GLU A 148 -10.06 -26.74 4.73
CA GLU A 148 -9.37 -27.53 3.70
C GLU A 148 -7.84 -27.42 3.80
#